data_0026b1ef4e6066c8a8d9c3fd6700779e
#
_entry.id   0026b1ef4e6066c8a8d9c3fd6700779e
#
_cell.length_a   1.000
_cell.length_b   1.000
_cell.length_c   1.000
_cell.angle_alpha   90.00
_cell.angle_beta   90.00
_cell.angle_gamma   90.00
#
_symmetry.space_group_name_H-M   'P 1'
#
loop_
_entity.id
_entity.type
_entity.pdbx_description
1 polymer ?
#
loop_
_entity_poly.entity_id
_entity_poly.type
_entity_poly.pdbx_seq_one_letter_code
_entity_poly.pdbx_strand_id
1 'polypeptide(L)'
;TSDLISSQLPLLGASLLGGSIVCGALFSMILGHWYLNVVNLPIKLLKKSVQFLLIAILIRILWDIGTIVGGTVEVGNEIVSIQHFIFSINGIFLVVGIMFGIILPIILCFMTLKTIAIHSTQSATGLLYVIVISILMGDLFFKYYYLQYGLFL
;
A
#
# COMPACT_ATOMS: atom_id res chain seq x y z
N THR A 1 31.64 -4.66 3.83
CA THR A 1 30.84 -4.43 2.61
C THR A 1 29.63 -5.36 2.52
N SER A 2 29.73 -6.63 2.92
CA SER A 2 28.62 -7.59 2.94
C SER A 2 27.52 -7.19 3.93
N ASP A 3 27.88 -6.68 5.10
CA ASP A 3 26.95 -6.32 6.17
C ASP A 3 26.14 -5.06 5.83
N LEU A 4 26.72 -4.13 5.08
CA LEU A 4 26.01 -2.94 4.55
C LEU A 4 24.98 -3.31 3.47
N ILE A 5 25.29 -4.30 2.63
CA ILE A 5 24.39 -4.76 1.58
C ILE A 5 23.22 -5.52 2.20
N SER A 6 23.47 -6.39 3.19
CA SER A 6 22.42 -7.17 3.86
C SER A 6 21.43 -6.29 4.65
N SER A 7 21.90 -5.18 5.23
CA SER A 7 21.04 -4.24 5.95
C SER A 7 20.21 -3.35 5.05
N GLN A 8 20.65 -3.10 3.80
CA GLN A 8 19.92 -2.26 2.84
C GLN A 8 18.93 -3.03 1.96
N LEU A 9 19.06 -4.35 1.88
CA LEU A 9 18.21 -5.19 1.04
C LEU A 9 16.71 -5.10 1.43
N PRO A 10 16.33 -5.17 2.73
CA PRO A 10 14.93 -5.01 3.13
C PRO A 10 14.39 -3.60 2.83
N LEU A 11 15.19 -2.56 2.98
CA LEU A 11 14.80 -1.20 2.61
C LEU A 11 14.48 -1.07 1.13
N LEU A 12 15.34 -1.63 0.26
CA LEU A 12 15.12 -1.63 -1.19
C LEU A 12 13.84 -2.40 -1.55
N GLY A 13 13.62 -3.56 -0.93
CA GLY A 13 12.41 -4.36 -1.12
C GLY A 13 11.14 -3.60 -0.75
N ALA A 14 11.08 -3.04 0.44
CA ALA A 14 9.95 -2.24 0.92
C ALA A 14 9.69 -1.01 0.03
N SER A 15 10.76 -0.30 -0.39
CA SER A 15 10.65 0.89 -1.24
C SER A 15 10.14 0.55 -2.65
N LEU A 16 10.60 -0.57 -3.25
CA LEU A 16 10.15 -1.03 -4.56
C LEU A 16 8.68 -1.47 -4.52
N LEU A 17 8.27 -2.20 -3.47
CA LEU A 17 6.88 -2.60 -3.29
C LEU A 17 5.97 -1.38 -3.09
N GLY A 18 6.33 -0.46 -2.20
CA GLY A 18 5.58 0.77 -1.99
C GLY A 18 5.47 1.61 -3.26
N GLY A 19 6.58 1.82 -3.96
CA GLY A 19 6.61 2.54 -5.24
C GLY A 19 5.74 1.88 -6.31
N SER A 20 5.76 0.56 -6.44
CA SER A 20 4.92 -0.18 -7.40
C SER A 20 3.42 -0.03 -7.12
N ILE A 21 3.03 0.01 -5.84
CA ILE A 21 1.64 0.21 -5.42
C ILE A 21 1.18 1.64 -5.75
N VAL A 22 1.98 2.65 -5.42
CA VAL A 22 1.66 4.06 -5.73
C VAL A 22 1.56 4.26 -7.24
N CYS A 23 2.54 3.76 -8.02
CA CYS A 23 2.50 3.83 -9.48
C CYS A 23 1.30 3.09 -10.08
N GLY A 24 1.00 1.89 -9.58
CA GLY A 24 -0.17 1.11 -10.01
C GLY A 24 -1.50 1.79 -9.72
N ALA A 25 -1.62 2.43 -8.56
CA ALA A 25 -2.80 3.20 -8.18
C ALA A 25 -2.98 4.44 -9.07
N LEU A 26 -1.93 5.23 -9.27
CA LEU A 26 -1.96 6.39 -10.16
C LEU A 26 -2.27 6.00 -11.61
N PHE A 27 -1.63 4.95 -12.11
CA PHE A 27 -1.90 4.43 -13.45
C PHE A 27 -3.37 4.01 -13.61
N SER A 28 -3.91 3.26 -12.64
CA SER A 28 -5.30 2.82 -12.68
C SER A 28 -6.28 3.99 -12.61
N MET A 29 -5.96 5.02 -11.81
CA MET A 29 -6.76 6.24 -11.70
C MET A 29 -6.76 7.03 -13.02
N ILE A 30 -5.60 7.26 -13.62
CA ILE A 30 -5.48 7.97 -14.91
C ILE A 30 -6.20 7.18 -16.01
N LEU A 31 -6.03 5.87 -16.02
CA LEU A 31 -6.72 5.00 -16.98
C LEU A 31 -8.24 5.09 -16.79
N GLY A 32 -8.74 5.04 -15.55
CA GLY A 32 -10.16 5.23 -15.23
C GLY A 32 -10.69 6.57 -15.75
N HIS A 33 -9.92 7.64 -15.57
CA HIS A 33 -10.27 8.96 -16.11
C HIS A 33 -10.35 8.98 -17.64
N TRP A 34 -9.42 8.29 -18.32
CA TRP A 34 -9.46 8.15 -19.78
C TRP A 34 -10.71 7.44 -20.28
N TYR A 35 -11.21 6.43 -19.55
CA TYR A 35 -12.45 5.74 -19.88
C TYR A 35 -13.70 6.63 -19.84
N LEU A 36 -13.64 7.76 -19.13
CA LEU A 36 -14.74 8.75 -19.12
C LEU A 36 -14.75 9.63 -20.37
N ASN A 37 -13.57 9.84 -20.99
CA ASN A 37 -13.41 10.77 -22.11
C ASN A 37 -13.35 10.07 -23.48
N VAL A 38 -12.91 8.82 -23.53
CA VAL A 38 -12.71 8.07 -24.78
C VAL A 38 -13.71 6.93 -24.89
N VAL A 39 -14.57 7.03 -25.89
CA VAL A 39 -15.57 5.98 -26.20
C VAL A 39 -14.88 4.79 -26.87
N ASN A 40 -15.30 3.56 -26.51
CA ASN A 40 -14.80 2.29 -27.07
C ASN A 40 -13.43 1.78 -26.58
N LEU A 41 -12.88 2.26 -25.47
CA LEU A 41 -11.74 1.60 -24.86
C LEU A 41 -12.14 0.22 -24.26
N PRO A 42 -11.34 -0.83 -24.47
CA PRO A 42 -11.65 -2.16 -23.94
C PRO A 42 -11.55 -2.20 -22.41
N ILE A 43 -12.66 -2.30 -21.71
CA ILE A 43 -12.78 -2.28 -20.23
C ILE A 43 -11.87 -3.32 -19.53
N LYS A 44 -11.42 -4.32 -20.29
CA LYS A 44 -10.45 -5.34 -19.84
C LYS A 44 -9.14 -4.74 -19.32
N LEU A 45 -8.70 -3.60 -19.86
CA LEU A 45 -7.45 -2.96 -19.47
C LEU A 45 -7.56 -2.37 -18.06
N LEU A 46 -8.65 -1.65 -17.79
CA LEU A 46 -8.93 -1.10 -16.45
C LEU A 46 -9.05 -2.22 -15.41
N LYS A 47 -9.74 -3.32 -15.75
CA LYS A 47 -9.85 -4.48 -14.87
C LYS A 47 -8.47 -5.07 -14.54
N LYS A 48 -7.59 -5.23 -15.55
CA LYS A 48 -6.24 -5.76 -15.34
C LYS A 48 -5.37 -4.85 -14.48
N SER A 49 -5.47 -3.52 -14.66
CA SER A 49 -4.70 -2.58 -13.84
C SER A 49 -5.10 -2.63 -12.36
N VAL A 50 -6.41 -2.71 -12.07
CA VAL A 50 -6.90 -2.86 -10.69
C VAL A 50 -6.54 -4.23 -10.10
N GLN A 51 -6.55 -5.30 -10.90
CA GLN A 51 -6.08 -6.62 -10.45
C GLN A 51 -4.58 -6.62 -10.14
N PHE A 52 -3.76 -5.99 -10.98
CA PHE A 52 -2.33 -5.81 -10.70
C PHE A 52 -2.11 -5.05 -9.38
N LEU A 53 -2.82 -3.95 -9.18
CA LEU A 53 -2.76 -3.17 -7.93
C LEU A 53 -3.13 -4.04 -6.72
N LEU A 54 -4.21 -4.82 -6.81
CA LEU A 54 -4.62 -5.73 -5.73
C LEU A 54 -3.54 -6.77 -5.41
N ILE A 55 -2.93 -7.37 -6.43
CA ILE A 55 -1.83 -8.35 -6.26
C ILE A 55 -0.62 -7.68 -5.59
N ALA A 56 -0.24 -6.47 -6.01
CA ALA A 56 0.86 -5.74 -5.40
C ALA A 56 0.62 -5.45 -3.91
N ILE A 57 -0.62 -5.07 -3.54
CA ILE A 57 -1.00 -4.87 -2.14
C ILE A 57 -0.94 -6.18 -1.35
N LEU A 58 -1.39 -7.30 -1.92
CA LEU A 58 -1.31 -8.61 -1.26
C LEU A 58 0.14 -9.05 -1.02
N ILE A 59 1.04 -8.82 -1.99
CA ILE A 59 2.47 -9.09 -1.81
C ILE A 59 3.04 -8.21 -0.69
N ARG A 60 2.63 -6.94 -0.62
CA ARG A 60 3.03 -6.02 0.46
C ARG A 60 2.60 -6.53 1.83
N ILE A 61 1.38 -7.05 1.98
CA ILE A 61 0.91 -7.64 3.24
C ILE A 61 1.81 -8.79 3.69
N LEU A 62 2.18 -9.68 2.78
CA LEU A 62 3.08 -10.80 3.10
C LEU A 62 4.43 -10.29 3.60
N TRP A 63 4.95 -9.22 2.99
CA TRP A 63 6.17 -8.56 3.42
C TRP A 63 6.03 -7.97 4.83
N ASP A 64 4.97 -7.19 5.06
CA ASP A 64 4.74 -6.50 6.33
C ASP A 64 4.48 -7.50 7.49
N ILE A 65 3.77 -8.61 7.22
CA ILE A 65 3.62 -9.70 8.20
C ILE A 65 4.97 -10.30 8.56
N GLY A 66 5.83 -10.55 7.57
CA GLY A 66 7.18 -11.08 7.81
C GLY A 66 8.02 -10.15 8.69
N THR A 67 7.96 -8.85 8.47
CA THR A 67 8.68 -7.84 9.26
C THR A 67 8.10 -7.69 10.67
N ILE A 68 6.77 -7.73 10.83
CA ILE A 68 6.12 -7.61 12.15
C ILE A 68 6.37 -8.83 13.04
N VAL A 69 6.39 -10.04 12.46
CA VAL A 69 6.59 -11.27 13.23
C VAL A 69 8.04 -11.44 13.68
N GLY A 70 9.01 -11.05 12.85
CA GLY A 70 10.44 -11.25 13.12
C GLY A 70 11.18 -9.99 13.61
N GLY A 71 10.54 -8.82 13.58
CA GLY A 71 11.20 -7.55 13.83
C GLY A 71 11.19 -7.11 15.30
N THR A 72 12.23 -6.36 15.66
CA THR A 72 12.35 -5.63 16.93
C THR A 72 12.57 -4.16 16.64
N VAL A 73 12.14 -3.29 17.54
CA VAL A 73 12.28 -1.83 17.45
C VAL A 73 13.00 -1.32 18.67
N GLU A 74 13.93 -0.41 18.49
CA GLU A 74 14.55 0.34 19.58
C GLU A 74 13.68 1.54 19.94
N VAL A 75 13.12 1.53 21.14
CA VAL A 75 12.35 2.64 21.70
C VAL A 75 13.10 3.19 22.91
N GLY A 76 13.82 4.30 22.71
CA GLY A 76 14.73 4.84 23.72
C GLY A 76 15.96 3.92 23.89
N ASN A 77 16.12 3.31 25.08
CA ASN A 77 17.21 2.37 25.37
C ASN A 77 16.76 0.91 25.48
N GLU A 78 15.52 0.60 25.12
CA GLU A 78 14.97 -0.75 25.23
C GLU A 78 14.63 -1.31 23.84
N ILE A 79 14.98 -2.59 23.65
CA ILE A 79 14.60 -3.34 22.44
C ILE A 79 13.21 -3.97 22.69
N VAL A 80 12.21 -3.51 21.99
CA VAL A 80 10.83 -3.96 22.13
C VAL A 80 10.40 -4.70 20.87
N SER A 81 9.62 -5.78 21.01
CA SER A 81 8.98 -6.46 19.87
C SER A 81 8.00 -5.51 19.16
N ILE A 82 8.00 -5.52 17.84
CA ILE A 82 7.06 -4.70 17.02
C ILE A 82 5.61 -4.98 17.42
N GLN A 83 5.27 -6.22 17.74
CA GLN A 83 3.92 -6.60 18.16
C GLN A 83 3.47 -5.85 19.43
N HIS A 84 4.37 -5.70 20.40
CA HIS A 84 4.08 -4.94 21.62
C HIS A 84 4.05 -3.44 21.37
N PHE A 85 4.93 -2.96 20.47
CA PHE A 85 5.00 -1.56 20.07
C PHE A 85 3.70 -1.08 19.39
N ILE A 86 3.07 -1.90 18.54
CA ILE A 86 1.81 -1.56 17.84
C ILE A 86 0.70 -1.19 18.83
N PHE A 87 0.65 -1.84 19.99
CA PHE A 87 -0.35 -1.57 21.05
C PHE A 87 0.03 -0.43 22.00
N SER A 88 1.18 0.20 21.80
CA SER A 88 1.59 1.38 22.56
C SER A 88 0.98 2.67 21.98
N ILE A 89 1.01 3.75 22.77
CA ILE A 89 0.57 5.08 22.31
C ILE A 89 1.37 5.52 21.07
N ASN A 90 2.65 5.19 21.02
CA ASN A 90 3.50 5.51 19.88
C ASN A 90 3.17 4.68 18.63
N GLY A 91 2.57 3.49 18.79
CA GLY A 91 2.18 2.62 17.69
C GLY A 91 0.82 2.94 17.05
N ILE A 92 0.02 3.82 17.66
CA ILE A 92 -1.36 4.10 17.18
C ILE A 92 -1.38 4.63 15.74
N PHE A 93 -0.44 5.49 15.37
CA PHE A 93 -0.32 5.98 14.00
C PHE A 93 0.12 4.90 13.01
N LEU A 94 0.85 3.87 13.47
CA LEU A 94 1.17 2.70 12.64
C LEU A 94 -0.08 1.90 12.30
N VAL A 95 -0.98 1.72 13.28
CA VAL A 95 -2.29 1.10 13.03
C VAL A 95 -3.10 1.91 12.02
N VAL A 96 -3.11 3.24 12.14
CA VAL A 96 -3.75 4.11 11.15
C VAL A 96 -3.10 3.96 9.78
N GLY A 97 -1.78 3.89 9.70
CA GLY A 97 -1.03 3.63 8.46
C GLY A 97 -1.45 2.30 7.80
N ILE A 98 -1.55 1.22 8.56
CA ILE A 98 -2.01 -0.09 8.08
C ILE A 98 -3.46 -0.02 7.60
N MET A 99 -4.34 0.65 8.35
CA MET A 99 -5.75 0.81 7.96
C MET A 99 -5.89 1.53 6.63
N PHE A 100 -5.22 2.66 6.46
CA PHE A 100 -5.31 3.47 5.23
C PHE A 100 -4.43 2.94 4.10
N GLY A 101 -3.24 2.41 4.39
CA GLY A 101 -2.29 1.95 3.37
C GLY A 101 -2.58 0.55 2.83
N ILE A 102 -3.28 -0.30 3.60
CA ILE A 102 -3.50 -1.70 3.26
C ILE A 102 -4.98 -2.08 3.24
N ILE A 103 -5.66 -1.97 4.38
CA ILE A 103 -7.01 -2.52 4.55
C ILE A 103 -8.01 -1.79 3.66
N LEU A 104 -8.03 -0.47 3.73
CA LEU A 104 -8.96 0.35 2.96
C LEU A 104 -8.76 0.21 1.44
N PRO A 105 -7.51 0.26 0.87
CA PRO A 105 -7.28 0.02 -0.55
C PRO A 105 -7.74 -1.36 -1.02
N ILE A 106 -7.59 -2.42 -0.22
CA ILE A 106 -8.08 -3.76 -0.58
C ILE A 106 -9.58 -3.76 -0.75
N ILE A 107 -10.31 -3.25 0.24
CA ILE A 107 -11.78 -3.17 0.19
C ILE A 107 -12.22 -2.37 -1.03
N LEU A 108 -11.60 -1.22 -1.27
CA LEU A 108 -11.90 -0.37 -2.41
C LEU A 108 -11.56 -1.02 -3.75
N CYS A 109 -10.46 -1.79 -3.85
CA CYS A 109 -10.13 -2.55 -5.06
C CYS A 109 -11.21 -3.60 -5.38
N PHE A 110 -11.70 -4.35 -4.38
CA PHE A 110 -12.80 -5.29 -4.57
C PHE A 110 -14.08 -4.58 -5.02
N MET A 111 -14.42 -3.44 -4.41
CA MET A 111 -15.56 -2.63 -4.84
C MET A 111 -15.39 -2.12 -6.28
N THR A 112 -14.19 -1.65 -6.63
CA THR A 112 -13.86 -1.18 -7.97
C THR A 112 -14.00 -2.30 -9.00
N LEU A 113 -13.52 -3.50 -8.73
CA LEU A 113 -13.67 -4.66 -9.61
C LEU A 113 -15.14 -5.04 -9.83
N LYS A 114 -15.97 -4.99 -8.78
CA LYS A 114 -17.42 -5.21 -8.91
C LYS A 114 -18.09 -4.11 -9.74
N THR A 115 -17.71 -2.87 -9.55
CA THR A 115 -18.23 -1.71 -10.29
C THR A 115 -17.86 -1.77 -11.77
N ILE A 116 -16.64 -2.23 -12.09
CA ILE A 116 -16.19 -2.49 -13.46
C ILE A 116 -17.03 -3.61 -14.10
N ALA A 117 -17.37 -4.65 -13.34
CA ALA A 117 -18.15 -5.78 -13.86
C ALA A 117 -19.57 -5.38 -14.31
N ILE A 118 -20.17 -4.35 -13.70
CA ILE A 118 -21.47 -3.79 -14.10
C ILE A 118 -21.34 -2.62 -15.10
N HIS A 119 -20.14 -2.44 -15.67
CA HIS A 119 -19.83 -1.38 -16.66
C HIS A 119 -20.03 0.06 -16.16
N SER A 120 -20.04 0.31 -14.86
CA SER A 120 -20.13 1.66 -14.27
C SER A 120 -18.74 2.29 -14.14
N THR A 121 -18.18 2.79 -15.24
CA THR A 121 -16.83 3.37 -15.30
C THR A 121 -16.69 4.63 -14.46
N GLN A 122 -17.73 5.46 -14.39
CA GLN A 122 -17.73 6.69 -13.60
C GLN A 122 -17.56 6.38 -12.10
N SER A 123 -18.34 5.44 -11.57
CA SER A 123 -18.23 5.02 -10.17
C SER A 123 -16.90 4.33 -9.88
N ALA A 124 -16.42 3.48 -10.80
CA ALA A 124 -15.10 2.84 -10.68
C ALA A 124 -13.97 3.88 -10.59
N THR A 125 -14.02 4.92 -11.43
CA THR A 125 -13.03 6.01 -11.40
C THR A 125 -13.07 6.77 -10.09
N GLY A 126 -14.26 7.06 -9.55
CA GLY A 126 -14.41 7.69 -8.23
C GLY A 126 -13.74 6.88 -7.11
N LEU A 127 -13.93 5.56 -7.10
CA LEU A 127 -13.28 4.67 -6.15
C LEU A 127 -11.75 4.69 -6.30
N LEU A 128 -11.23 4.76 -7.53
CA LEU A 128 -9.78 4.82 -7.78
C LEU A 128 -9.13 6.09 -7.23
N TYR A 129 -9.82 7.24 -7.25
CA TYR A 129 -9.33 8.45 -6.59
C TYR A 129 -9.18 8.24 -5.07
N VAL A 130 -10.16 7.62 -4.44
CA VAL A 130 -10.10 7.33 -3.00
C VAL A 130 -8.98 6.34 -2.68
N ILE A 131 -8.77 5.34 -3.54
CA ILE A 131 -7.65 4.39 -3.40
C ILE A 131 -6.30 5.13 -3.42
N VAL A 132 -6.08 6.04 -4.36
CA VAL A 132 -4.83 6.81 -4.45
C VAL A 132 -4.59 7.62 -3.18
N ILE A 133 -5.60 8.36 -2.72
CA ILE A 133 -5.48 9.16 -1.49
C ILE A 133 -5.17 8.27 -0.28
N SER A 134 -5.85 7.13 -0.17
CA SER A 134 -5.66 6.17 0.92
C SER A 134 -4.23 5.61 0.93
N ILE A 135 -3.73 5.17 -0.24
CA ILE A 135 -2.36 4.64 -0.37
C ILE A 135 -1.32 5.70 -0.03
N LEU A 136 -1.49 6.94 -0.50
CA LEU A 136 -0.56 8.04 -0.20
C LEU A 136 -0.53 8.34 1.30
N MET A 137 -1.68 8.34 1.97
CA MET A 137 -1.74 8.50 3.42
C MET A 137 -1.03 7.35 4.15
N GLY A 138 -1.27 6.11 3.75
CA GLY A 138 -0.58 4.95 4.33
C GLY A 138 0.94 5.00 4.14
N ASP A 139 1.39 5.33 2.92
CA ASP A 139 2.83 5.46 2.59
C ASP A 139 3.52 6.56 3.42
N LEU A 140 2.82 7.67 3.70
CA LEU A 140 3.32 8.72 4.59
C LEU A 140 3.56 8.20 6.01
N PHE A 141 2.61 7.45 6.57
CA PHE A 141 2.76 6.86 7.90
C PHE A 141 3.90 5.84 7.95
N PHE A 142 4.02 4.95 6.95
CA PHE A 142 5.12 3.99 6.89
C PHE A 142 6.49 4.68 6.80
N LYS A 143 6.62 5.72 5.98
CA LYS A 143 7.86 6.52 5.88
C LYS A 143 8.18 7.27 7.17
N TYR A 144 7.17 7.79 7.87
CA TYR A 144 7.36 8.41 9.18
C TYR A 144 7.96 7.41 10.17
N TYR A 145 7.41 6.17 10.24
CA TYR A 145 7.95 5.15 11.15
C TYR A 145 9.32 4.64 10.72
N TYR A 146 9.60 4.60 9.44
CA TYR A 146 10.93 4.31 8.95
C TYR A 146 11.96 5.34 9.46
N LEU A 147 11.65 6.64 9.33
CA LEU A 147 12.55 7.72 9.75
C LEU A 147 12.71 7.81 11.27
N GLN A 148 11.66 7.51 12.03
CA GLN A 148 11.66 7.67 13.49
C GLN A 148 12.20 6.43 14.21
N TYR A 149 11.95 5.24 13.71
CA TYR A 149 12.20 3.98 14.40
C TYR A 149 12.96 2.95 13.55
N GLY A 150 13.34 3.27 12.32
CA GLY A 150 14.01 2.34 11.40
C GLY A 150 13.16 1.16 10.93
N LEU A 151 11.82 1.25 11.04
CA LEU A 151 10.89 0.19 10.64
C LEU A 151 10.70 0.15 9.12
N PHE A 152 11.03 -0.98 8.50
CA PHE A 152 10.87 -1.23 7.07
C PHE A 152 9.51 -1.93 6.78
N LEU A 153 8.43 -1.20 6.89
CA LEU A 153 7.07 -1.66 6.58
C LEU A 153 6.63 -1.17 5.20
#